data_2c9400b7198e1fe8f3666f044a92ac15
#
_entry.id   2c9400b7198e1fe8f3666f044a92ac15
#
_cell.length_a   1.000
_cell.length_b   1.000
_cell.length_c   1.000
_cell.angle_alpha   90.00
_cell.angle_beta   90.00
_cell.angle_gamma   90.00
#
_symmetry.space_group_name_H-M   'P 1'
#
loop_
_entity.id
_entity.type
_entity.pdbx_description
1 polymer ?
#
loop_
_entity_poly.entity_id
_entity_poly.type
_entity_poly.pdbx_seq_one_letter_code
_entity_poly.pdbx_strand_id
1 'polypeptide(L)'
;VVMKVPEIEHGLSDLPWHRDCGMGGHPLICPGLNIGIQLDEANEESGQLMFLPGSHRFSGGLDVAEATDRAVPIFANPGDVTVHYGHTLHVAPPPTNSNRYRRTVYVSFHKSEYLDALPEGKGYNDVLFNHGDGRVRTPEERTAT
;
A
#
# COMPACT_ATOMS: atom_id res chain seq x y z
N VAL A 1 -8.57 7.22 -3.32
CA VAL A 1 -9.25 6.42 -2.29
C VAL A 1 -8.95 4.95 -2.54
N VAL A 2 -8.41 4.28 -1.53
CA VAL A 2 -8.30 2.81 -1.52
C VAL A 2 -9.55 2.26 -0.87
N MET A 3 -10.17 1.27 -1.52
CA MET A 3 -11.33 0.59 -0.99
C MET A 3 -11.05 -0.91 -0.90
N LYS A 4 -11.13 -1.45 0.30
CA LYS A 4 -11.11 -2.87 0.61
C LYS A 4 -12.53 -3.40 0.51
N VAL A 5 -12.76 -4.31 -0.42
CA VAL A 5 -14.09 -4.88 -0.69
C VAL A 5 -14.06 -6.36 -0.31
N PRO A 6 -15.03 -6.84 0.46
CA PRO A 6 -15.14 -8.27 0.78
C PRO A 6 -15.25 -9.12 -0.49
N GLU A 7 -14.80 -10.36 -0.40
CA GLU A 7 -14.88 -11.37 -1.47
C GLU A 7 -14.03 -11.05 -2.72
N ILE A 8 -13.26 -9.95 -2.68
CA ILE A 8 -12.30 -9.60 -3.72
C ILE A 8 -10.88 -9.80 -3.17
N GLU A 9 -10.24 -10.89 -3.57
CA GLU A 9 -8.93 -11.30 -3.09
C GLU A 9 -7.79 -10.86 -4.03
N HIS A 10 -7.93 -9.70 -4.69
CA HIS A 10 -6.91 -9.16 -5.58
C HIS A 10 -7.05 -7.64 -5.76
N GLY A 11 -6.06 -7.05 -6.42
CA GLY A 11 -6.01 -5.61 -6.65
C GLY A 11 -5.88 -4.82 -5.35
N LEU A 12 -6.60 -3.72 -5.22
CA LEU A 12 -6.53 -2.87 -4.03
C LEU A 12 -7.20 -3.49 -2.79
N SER A 13 -8.01 -4.55 -2.96
CA SER A 13 -8.60 -5.29 -1.84
C SER A 13 -7.61 -6.23 -1.18
N ASP A 14 -6.62 -6.73 -1.92
CA ASP A 14 -5.51 -7.54 -1.41
C ASP A 14 -4.19 -6.87 -1.79
N LEU A 15 -3.65 -6.06 -0.91
CA LEU A 15 -2.36 -5.43 -1.10
C LEU A 15 -1.29 -6.26 -0.39
N PRO A 16 -0.44 -6.98 -1.13
CA PRO A 16 0.64 -7.77 -0.56
C PRO A 16 1.68 -6.87 0.11
N TRP A 17 2.67 -7.48 0.75
CA TRP A 17 3.80 -6.74 1.31
C TRP A 17 4.49 -5.88 0.25
N HIS A 18 4.54 -4.57 0.47
CA HIS A 18 5.12 -3.61 -0.47
C HIS A 18 5.66 -2.37 0.23
N ARG A 19 6.36 -1.55 -0.54
CA ARG A 19 6.70 -0.16 -0.24
C ARG A 19 5.99 0.72 -1.25
N ASP A 20 5.47 1.86 -0.83
CA ASP A 20 4.80 2.79 -1.75
C ASP A 20 5.76 3.49 -2.69
N CYS A 21 6.98 3.73 -2.25
CA CYS A 21 8.02 4.33 -3.08
C CYS A 21 8.38 3.44 -4.26
N GLY A 22 7.89 3.80 -5.45
CA GLY A 22 8.11 3.07 -6.69
C GLY A 22 7.68 1.61 -6.61
N MET A 23 6.67 1.30 -5.80
CA MET A 23 6.23 -0.06 -5.48
C MET A 23 7.39 -0.98 -5.03
N GLY A 24 8.35 -0.40 -4.31
CA GLY A 24 9.56 -1.09 -3.85
C GLY A 24 10.72 -1.10 -4.84
N GLY A 25 10.54 -0.57 -6.05
CA GLY A 25 11.59 -0.47 -7.07
C GLY A 25 12.43 0.81 -7.01
N HIS A 26 12.18 1.69 -6.05
CA HIS A 26 12.94 2.93 -5.91
C HIS A 26 14.36 2.62 -5.38
N PRO A 27 15.42 3.10 -6.07
CA PRO A 27 16.81 2.76 -5.73
C PRO A 27 17.31 3.44 -4.46
N LEU A 28 16.57 4.44 -3.97
CA LEU A 28 16.94 5.24 -2.82
C LEU A 28 15.93 5.05 -1.68
N ILE A 29 16.38 5.25 -0.44
CA ILE A 29 15.47 5.32 0.71
C ILE A 29 14.73 6.66 0.65
N CYS A 30 13.53 6.63 0.12
CA CYS A 30 12.72 7.82 -0.10
C CYS A 30 12.13 8.33 1.23
N PRO A 31 12.31 9.61 1.55
CA PRO A 31 11.70 10.23 2.73
C PRO A 31 10.24 10.65 2.51
N GLY A 32 9.61 10.21 1.41
CA GLY A 32 8.20 10.49 1.14
C GLY A 32 7.29 10.04 2.27
N LEU A 33 6.23 10.80 2.51
CA LEU A 33 5.23 10.52 3.53
C LEU A 33 3.89 10.20 2.89
N ASN A 34 3.24 9.16 3.38
CA ASN A 34 1.87 8.84 3.07
C ASN A 34 0.98 9.10 4.29
N ILE A 35 -0.09 9.83 4.06
CA ILE A 35 -1.11 10.17 5.05
C ILE A 35 -2.38 9.44 4.64
N GLY A 36 -2.85 8.53 5.50
CA GLY A 36 -4.10 7.80 5.30
C GLY A 36 -5.19 8.31 6.24
N ILE A 37 -6.27 8.85 5.68
CA ILE A 37 -7.45 9.30 6.43
C ILE A 37 -8.48 8.18 6.36
N GLN A 38 -8.84 7.62 7.51
CA GLN A 38 -9.79 6.51 7.59
C GLN A 38 -11.22 7.04 7.46
N LEU A 39 -11.97 6.50 6.51
CA LEU A 39 -13.41 6.80 6.37
C LEU A 39 -14.29 5.75 7.04
N ASP A 40 -13.73 4.55 7.23
CA ASP A 40 -14.37 3.44 7.91
C ASP A 40 -13.43 2.87 8.98
N GLU A 41 -14.00 2.10 9.90
CA GLU A 41 -13.23 1.41 10.94
C GLU A 41 -12.21 0.44 10.31
N ALA A 42 -10.97 0.52 10.79
CA ALA A 42 -9.89 -0.41 10.42
C ALA A 42 -9.67 -1.39 11.57
N ASN A 43 -9.98 -2.65 11.33
CA ASN A 43 -9.83 -3.76 12.25
C ASN A 43 -9.52 -5.07 11.51
N GLU A 44 -9.39 -6.18 12.24
CA GLU A 44 -9.05 -7.49 11.68
C GLU A 44 -10.05 -7.98 10.62
N GLU A 45 -11.33 -7.63 10.76
CA GLU A 45 -12.36 -8.06 9.83
C GLU A 45 -12.43 -7.20 8.56
N SER A 46 -11.92 -5.97 8.62
CA SER A 46 -12.00 -5.00 7.51
C SER A 46 -10.71 -4.91 6.69
N GLY A 47 -9.71 -5.76 6.96
CA GLY A 47 -8.45 -5.76 6.23
C GLY A 47 -7.58 -4.54 6.57
N GLN A 48 -7.29 -4.32 7.85
CA GLN A 48 -6.46 -3.22 8.34
C GLN A 48 -5.03 -3.27 7.79
N LEU A 49 -4.37 -2.12 7.81
CA LEU A 49 -2.94 -2.03 7.54
C LEU A 49 -2.14 -2.72 8.65
N MET A 50 -1.06 -3.39 8.24
CA MET A 50 -0.02 -3.87 9.14
C MET A 50 1.33 -3.36 8.66
N PHE A 51 2.16 -2.87 9.56
CA PHE A 51 3.49 -2.35 9.26
C PHE A 51 4.58 -3.23 9.86
N LEU A 52 5.69 -3.37 9.12
CA LEU A 52 6.93 -3.93 9.68
C LEU A 52 7.76 -2.80 10.30
N PRO A 53 7.84 -2.70 11.64
CA PRO A 53 8.54 -1.62 12.32
C PRO A 53 10.01 -1.56 11.91
N GLY A 54 10.53 -0.35 11.67
CA GLY A 54 11.94 -0.11 11.32
C GLY A 54 12.31 -0.41 9.87
N SER A 55 11.42 -0.99 9.08
CA SER A 55 11.71 -1.41 7.69
C SER A 55 12.01 -0.26 6.72
N HIS A 56 11.67 0.97 7.07
CA HIS A 56 12.02 2.16 6.31
C HIS A 56 13.53 2.47 6.28
N ARG A 57 14.33 1.82 7.14
CA ARG A 57 15.77 2.07 7.28
C ARG A 57 16.65 1.19 6.41
N PHE A 58 16.10 0.21 5.74
CA PHE A 58 16.88 -0.72 4.92
C PHE A 58 16.17 -1.04 3.60
N SER A 59 17.00 -1.36 2.59
CA SER A 59 16.54 -1.89 1.30
C SER A 59 17.08 -3.31 1.20
N GLY A 60 16.25 -4.31 1.33
CA GLY A 60 16.67 -5.70 1.29
C GLY A 60 15.51 -6.60 0.91
N GLY A 61 15.84 -7.86 0.65
CA GLY A 61 14.86 -8.90 0.46
C GLY A 61 13.96 -9.03 1.68
N LEU A 62 12.73 -9.44 1.46
CA LEU A 62 11.74 -9.66 2.49
C LEU A 62 11.52 -11.17 2.66
N ASP A 63 11.74 -11.66 3.88
CA ASP A 63 11.13 -12.92 4.31
C ASP A 63 9.71 -12.61 4.76
N VAL A 64 8.73 -13.08 3.98
CA VAL A 64 7.31 -12.77 4.21
C VAL A 64 6.81 -13.36 5.52
N ALA A 65 7.27 -14.56 5.90
CA ALA A 65 6.86 -15.20 7.14
C ALA A 65 7.39 -14.40 8.35
N GLU A 66 8.68 -14.08 8.36
CA GLU A 66 9.29 -13.25 9.41
C GLU A 66 8.62 -11.87 9.49
N ALA A 67 8.34 -11.24 8.35
CA ALA A 67 7.69 -9.94 8.32
C ALA A 67 6.28 -10.01 8.91
N THR A 68 5.53 -11.05 8.59
CA THR A 68 4.17 -11.26 9.08
C THR A 68 4.16 -11.47 10.60
N ASP A 69 5.07 -12.27 11.14
CA ASP A 69 5.19 -12.51 12.58
C ASP A 69 5.54 -11.25 13.39
N ARG A 70 6.25 -10.31 12.75
CA ARG A 70 6.70 -9.06 13.38
C ARG A 70 5.84 -7.85 13.03
N ALA A 71 4.82 -8.05 12.22
CA ALA A 71 3.93 -6.99 11.78
C ALA A 71 3.10 -6.41 12.94
N VAL A 72 2.92 -5.12 12.93
CA VAL A 72 2.07 -4.40 13.87
C VAL A 72 0.79 -3.98 13.14
N PRO A 73 -0.38 -4.51 13.54
CA PRO A 73 -1.66 -4.09 12.98
C PRO A 73 -2.02 -2.68 13.45
N ILE A 74 -2.67 -1.92 12.58
CA ILE A 74 -3.15 -0.58 12.88
C ILE A 74 -4.67 -0.61 12.97
N PHE A 75 -5.16 -0.45 14.18
CA PHE A 75 -6.59 -0.26 14.46
C PHE A 75 -6.90 1.23 14.42
N ALA A 76 -7.96 1.63 13.76
CA ALA A 76 -8.33 3.01 13.60
C ALA A 76 -9.85 3.19 13.45
N ASN A 77 -10.36 4.30 13.96
CA ASN A 77 -11.76 4.70 13.81
C ASN A 77 -11.94 5.62 12.59
N PRO A 78 -13.17 5.79 12.07
CA PRO A 78 -13.45 6.83 11.10
C PRO A 78 -13.00 8.22 11.60
N GLY A 79 -12.22 8.92 10.76
CA GLY A 79 -11.62 10.21 11.10
C GLY A 79 -10.19 10.13 11.63
N ASP A 80 -9.73 8.96 12.07
CA ASP A 80 -8.33 8.79 12.45
C ASP A 80 -7.40 8.91 11.25
N VAL A 81 -6.17 9.34 11.51
CA VAL A 81 -5.15 9.57 10.50
C VAL A 81 -3.91 8.72 10.81
N THR A 82 -3.46 7.97 9.82
CA THR A 82 -2.18 7.27 9.86
C THR A 82 -1.14 8.02 9.05
N VAL A 83 0.10 8.06 9.52
CA VAL A 83 1.23 8.65 8.79
C VAL A 83 2.39 7.66 8.77
N HIS A 84 2.94 7.41 7.59
CA HIS A 84 4.10 6.54 7.46
C HIS A 84 5.02 6.99 6.33
N TYR A 85 6.28 6.60 6.42
CA TYR A 85 7.22 6.77 5.31
C TYR A 85 6.85 5.82 4.17
N GLY A 86 6.88 6.32 2.93
CA GLY A 86 6.62 5.52 1.74
C GLY A 86 7.57 4.32 1.56
N HIS A 87 8.73 4.35 2.22
CA HIS A 87 9.68 3.23 2.23
C HIS A 87 9.40 2.19 3.33
N THR A 88 8.40 2.40 4.18
CA THR A 88 8.01 1.42 5.20
C THR A 88 7.30 0.23 4.55
N LEU A 89 7.80 -0.98 4.81
CA LEU A 89 7.12 -2.20 4.39
C LEU A 89 5.79 -2.34 5.12
N HIS A 90 4.74 -2.58 4.35
CA HIS A 90 3.40 -2.78 4.88
C HIS A 90 2.57 -3.70 3.99
N VAL A 91 1.51 -4.19 4.56
CA VAL A 91 0.56 -5.10 3.93
C VAL A 91 -0.86 -4.70 4.34
N ALA A 92 -1.81 -4.95 3.49
CA ALA A 92 -3.22 -4.80 3.82
C ALA A 92 -4.01 -5.95 3.20
N PRO A 93 -4.31 -7.00 3.96
CA PRO A 93 -5.05 -8.17 3.48
C PRO A 93 -6.49 -7.79 3.08
N PRO A 94 -7.19 -8.65 2.35
CA PRO A 94 -8.61 -8.45 2.08
C PRO A 94 -9.44 -8.51 3.37
N PRO A 95 -10.64 -7.90 3.40
CA PRO A 95 -11.58 -8.09 4.49
C PRO A 95 -11.96 -9.57 4.63
N THR A 96 -12.06 -10.05 5.86
CA THR A 96 -12.48 -11.43 6.18
C THR A 96 -13.98 -11.55 6.44
N ASN A 97 -14.65 -10.42 6.72
CA ASN A 97 -16.09 -10.37 6.95
C ASN A 97 -16.80 -9.81 5.72
N SER A 98 -17.75 -10.56 5.16
CA SER A 98 -18.49 -10.19 3.96
C SER A 98 -19.34 -8.90 4.07
N ASN A 99 -19.58 -8.43 5.29
CA ASN A 99 -20.30 -7.18 5.55
C ASN A 99 -19.38 -6.01 5.91
N ARG A 100 -18.07 -6.21 5.87
CA ARG A 100 -17.09 -5.17 6.19
C ARG A 100 -16.31 -4.76 4.95
N TYR A 101 -16.30 -3.49 4.68
CA TYR A 101 -15.37 -2.87 3.73
C TYR A 101 -14.65 -1.72 4.42
N ARG A 102 -13.53 -1.29 3.86
CA ARG A 102 -12.75 -0.20 4.43
C ARG A 102 -12.31 0.76 3.32
N ARG A 103 -12.63 2.03 3.49
CA ARG A 103 -12.19 3.12 2.63
C ARG A 103 -11.18 3.98 3.35
N THR A 104 -10.10 4.29 2.66
CA THR A 104 -9.04 5.19 3.15
C THR A 104 -8.68 6.17 2.03
N VAL A 105 -8.67 7.46 2.34
CA VAL A 105 -8.11 8.48 1.45
C VAL A 105 -6.63 8.60 1.73
N TYR A 106 -5.79 8.43 0.71
CA TYR A 106 -4.35 8.64 0.83
C TYR A 106 -3.93 9.94 0.15
N VAL A 107 -3.05 10.67 0.83
CA VAL A 107 -2.33 11.84 0.31
C VAL A 107 -0.85 11.58 0.50
N SER A 108 -0.09 11.64 -0.60
CA SER A 108 1.35 11.35 -0.58
C SER A 108 2.15 12.63 -0.83
N PHE A 109 3.24 12.77 -0.09
CA PHE A 109 4.18 13.88 -0.21
C PHE A 109 5.57 13.34 -0.52
N HIS A 110 6.13 13.76 -1.64
CA HIS A 110 7.47 13.36 -2.08
C HIS A 110 8.28 14.59 -2.45
N LYS A 111 9.60 14.52 -2.26
CA LYS A 111 10.50 15.48 -2.85
C LYS A 111 10.63 15.21 -4.35
N SER A 112 10.61 16.25 -5.18
CA SER A 112 10.71 16.12 -6.64
C SER A 112 11.97 15.37 -7.08
N GLU A 113 13.12 15.65 -6.46
CA GLU A 113 14.39 14.97 -6.75
C GLU A 113 14.33 13.44 -6.63
N TYR A 114 13.46 12.92 -5.74
CA TYR A 114 13.28 11.47 -5.58
C TYR A 114 12.31 10.90 -6.60
N LEU A 115 11.33 11.68 -7.03
CA LEU A 115 10.43 11.30 -8.11
C LEU A 115 11.18 11.26 -9.45
N ASP A 116 12.06 12.23 -9.69
CA ASP A 116 12.89 12.32 -10.88
C ASP A 116 13.91 11.18 -10.98
N ALA A 117 14.30 10.59 -9.84
CA ALA A 117 15.19 9.44 -9.78
C ALA A 117 14.49 8.08 -9.98
N LEU A 118 13.15 8.05 -10.08
CA LEU A 118 12.44 6.82 -10.37
C LEU A 118 12.70 6.37 -11.81
N PRO A 119 12.90 5.08 -12.05
CA PRO A 119 12.91 4.55 -13.41
C PRO A 119 11.61 4.89 -14.14
N GLU A 120 11.70 5.06 -15.45
CA GLU A 120 10.54 5.29 -16.30
C GLU A 120 9.48 4.17 -16.10
N GLY A 121 8.22 4.55 -16.00
CA GLY A 121 7.12 3.62 -15.74
C GLY A 121 7.05 3.06 -14.31
N LYS A 122 7.83 3.60 -13.36
CA LYS A 122 7.83 3.17 -11.96
C LYS A 122 7.27 4.22 -11.00
N GLY A 123 6.77 5.33 -11.50
CA GLY A 123 6.02 6.29 -10.69
C GLY A 123 4.74 5.69 -10.13
N TYR A 124 4.27 6.21 -9.00
CA TYR A 124 3.07 5.70 -8.34
C TYR A 124 1.86 5.64 -9.30
N ASN A 125 1.63 6.70 -10.08
CA ASN A 125 0.54 6.74 -11.05
C ASN A 125 0.76 5.79 -12.24
N ASP A 126 2.01 5.46 -12.56
CA ASP A 126 2.33 4.57 -13.67
C ASP A 126 2.00 3.10 -13.33
N VAL A 127 2.14 2.73 -12.06
CA VAL A 127 1.86 1.36 -11.60
C VAL A 127 0.43 1.16 -11.10
N LEU A 128 -0.26 2.24 -10.70
CA LEU A 128 -1.65 2.20 -10.25
C LEU A 128 -2.62 2.48 -11.40
N PHE A 129 -2.68 1.59 -12.39
CA PHE A 129 -3.78 1.62 -13.35
C PHE A 129 -4.87 0.64 -12.91
N ASN A 130 -6.06 1.16 -12.69
CA ASN A 130 -7.20 0.36 -12.35
C ASN A 130 -7.68 -0.43 -13.56
N HIS A 131 -7.78 -1.74 -13.40
CA HIS A 131 -8.68 -2.53 -14.21
C HIS A 131 -10.14 -2.20 -13.83
N GLY A 132 -11.08 -2.55 -14.70
CA GLY A 132 -12.49 -2.44 -14.38
C GLY A 132 -12.93 -3.29 -13.17
N ASP A 133 -12.15 -4.32 -12.83
CA ASP A 133 -12.30 -5.18 -11.66
C ASP A 133 -11.54 -4.69 -10.42
N GLY A 134 -10.93 -3.50 -10.47
CA GLY A 134 -10.20 -2.88 -9.38
C GLY A 134 -8.77 -3.37 -9.15
N ARG A 135 -8.29 -4.36 -9.93
CA ARG A 135 -6.90 -4.80 -9.81
C ARG A 135 -5.92 -3.86 -10.53
N VAL A 136 -4.67 -3.89 -10.12
CA VAL A 136 -3.59 -3.12 -10.74
C VAL A 136 -3.06 -3.85 -11.98
N ARG A 137 -2.93 -3.13 -13.11
CA ARG A 137 -2.34 -3.68 -14.33
C ARG A 137 -0.83 -3.84 -14.19
N THR A 138 -0.31 -4.97 -14.65
CA THR A 138 1.14 -5.13 -14.82
C THR A 138 1.66 -4.25 -15.97
N PRO A 139 2.97 -3.96 -16.03
CA PRO A 139 3.56 -3.23 -17.16
C PRO A 139 3.24 -3.88 -18.52
N GLU A 140 3.27 -5.21 -18.60
CA GLU A 140 3.00 -5.97 -19.82
C GLU A 140 1.54 -5.80 -20.27
N GLU A 141 0.59 -5.82 -19.31
CA GLU A 141 -0.83 -5.60 -19.60
C GLU A 141 -1.14 -4.17 -20.06
N ARG A 142 -0.27 -3.18 -19.72
CA ARG A 142 -0.42 -1.79 -20.18
C ARG A 142 0.03 -1.57 -21.60
N THR A 143 0.98 -2.36 -22.09
CA THR A 143 1.52 -2.27 -23.45
C THR A 143 0.72 -3.07 -24.46
N ALA A 144 -0.20 -3.91 -24.03
CA ALA A 144 -1.03 -4.76 -24.87
C ALA A 144 -2.34 -4.10 -25.37
N THR A 145 -2.54 -2.80 -25.13
CA THR A 145 -3.64 -1.97 -25.64
C THR A 145 -3.14 -0.97 -26.64
#